data_55f4624b75e2b043c13bc46aee6b2303
#
_entry.id   55f4624b75e2b043c13bc46aee6b2303
#
_cell.length_a   1.000
_cell.length_b   1.000
_cell.length_c   1.000
_cell.angle_alpha   90.00
_cell.angle_beta   90.00
_cell.angle_gamma   90.00
#
_symmetry.space_group_name_H-M   'P 1'
#
loop_
_entity.id
_entity.type
_entity.pdbx_description
1 polymer ?
#
loop_
_entity_poly.entity_id
_entity_poly.type
_entity_poly.pdbx_seq_one_letter_code
_entity_poly.pdbx_strand_id
1 'polypeptide(L)'
;VGIEQRSNAGAGLVRGASRAEAAMMRAAVQRRYGPPSVLKSSEVGLPLPGRGDVLVQVGAASVHPGDYFVMTGEPYVVRLVFGLRRPRHGIPGRDLAGVVAAVGNDVTTLRPGDEVFGWSTAGTLAEYACVPADNLVSVPANLSVVDAAAVPTSAMAALQALREIANVRPGQTVLVTGASGGVGSFAVQIAKAFGAEVTGVCSTRNVDLVRSLGADHVVDYTETDFTGTEKRYDVILDNVEAQPLAAVRRALTPTGTLIPNSGRGGRWLGPLGRIVKARVLSGFTRQRLKPFTSVGKRQDLLTLADLLTSGQVTPAIDRTYPLDEAADALRYIAAGHTRGKVVVTI
;
A
#
# COMPACT_ATOMS: atom_id res chain seq x y z
N VAL A 1 32.08 -5.98 -35.30
CA VAL A 1 32.98 -6.74 -34.44
C VAL A 1 32.78 -6.27 -33.01
N GLY A 2 32.24 -7.14 -32.13
CA GLY A 2 32.36 -6.94 -30.67
C GLY A 2 31.07 -6.58 -29.93
N ILE A 3 30.06 -7.46 -29.91
CA ILE A 3 29.03 -7.49 -28.85
C ILE A 3 28.96 -8.96 -28.38
N GLU A 4 29.81 -9.28 -27.42
CA GLU A 4 29.70 -10.49 -26.58
C GLU A 4 30.50 -10.22 -25.30
N GLN A 5 29.80 -10.11 -24.18
CA GLN A 5 30.18 -10.42 -22.79
C GLN A 5 29.51 -9.51 -21.76
N ARG A 6 28.23 -9.73 -21.53
CA ARG A 6 27.58 -9.36 -20.22
C ARG A 6 26.41 -10.29 -19.93
N SER A 7 26.65 -11.58 -19.84
CA SER A 7 25.57 -12.53 -19.51
C SER A 7 25.99 -13.70 -18.64
N ASN A 8 26.96 -13.52 -17.75
CA ASN A 8 27.39 -14.64 -16.90
C ASN A 8 27.72 -14.28 -15.43
N ALA A 9 27.25 -13.19 -14.91
CA ALA A 9 27.48 -12.83 -13.51
C ALA A 9 26.44 -13.43 -12.52
N GLY A 10 25.29 -13.90 -12.99
CA GLY A 10 24.22 -14.41 -12.13
C GLY A 10 24.26 -15.90 -11.80
N ALA A 11 24.87 -16.71 -12.62
CA ALA A 11 24.86 -18.17 -12.46
C ALA A 11 26.01 -18.73 -11.59
N GLY A 12 26.98 -17.91 -11.23
CA GLY A 12 28.19 -18.32 -10.49
C GLY A 12 28.07 -18.30 -8.96
N LEU A 13 27.05 -17.64 -8.40
CA LEU A 13 26.98 -17.38 -6.96
C LEU A 13 26.38 -18.52 -6.12
N VAL A 14 25.89 -19.60 -6.69
CA VAL A 14 25.19 -20.67 -5.96
C VAL A 14 25.97 -21.99 -5.87
N ARG A 15 27.13 -22.16 -6.51
CA ARG A 15 27.92 -23.38 -6.43
C ARG A 15 29.29 -23.13 -5.81
N GLY A 16 29.38 -23.27 -4.47
CA GLY A 16 30.68 -23.33 -3.80
C GLY A 16 30.77 -22.63 -2.45
N ALA A 17 29.79 -22.78 -1.57
CA ALA A 17 29.88 -22.26 -0.20
C ALA A 17 30.64 -23.21 0.71
N SER A 18 31.96 -23.27 0.61
CA SER A 18 32.81 -23.45 1.77
C SER A 18 32.80 -22.15 2.57
N ARG A 19 32.52 -22.17 3.87
CA ARG A 19 32.56 -21.06 4.86
C ARG A 19 33.26 -19.73 4.39
N ALA A 20 32.80 -19.15 3.29
CA ALA A 20 33.22 -17.89 2.72
C ALA A 20 32.17 -16.83 3.08
N GLU A 21 32.62 -15.64 3.39
CA GLU A 21 31.89 -14.43 3.74
C GLU A 21 30.46 -14.43 3.22
N ALA A 22 29.49 -14.50 4.16
CA ALA A 22 28.08 -14.43 3.78
C ALA A 22 27.89 -13.13 2.97
N ALA A 23 27.39 -13.27 1.75
CA ALA A 23 27.15 -12.10 0.91
C ALA A 23 26.32 -11.09 1.69
N MET A 24 26.72 -9.81 1.63
CA MET A 24 26.08 -8.72 2.38
C MET A 24 25.26 -7.88 1.41
N MET A 25 24.24 -7.21 1.95
CA MET A 25 23.40 -6.25 1.24
C MET A 25 23.12 -5.03 2.11
N ARG A 26 22.86 -3.89 1.51
CA ARG A 26 22.41 -2.70 2.22
C ARG A 26 20.92 -2.80 2.51
N ALA A 27 20.52 -2.35 3.71
CA ALA A 27 19.14 -2.28 4.13
C ALA A 27 18.92 -1.13 5.12
N ALA A 28 17.69 -0.61 5.15
CA ALA A 28 17.23 0.27 6.21
C ALA A 28 16.80 -0.59 7.41
N VAL A 29 17.54 -0.50 8.51
CA VAL A 29 17.40 -1.42 9.67
C VAL A 29 16.92 -0.68 10.90
N GLN A 30 15.94 -1.24 11.60
CA GLN A 30 15.53 -0.84 12.94
C GLN A 30 15.70 -2.00 13.94
N ARG A 31 16.22 -1.70 15.13
CA ARG A 31 16.41 -2.70 16.19
C ARG A 31 15.47 -2.52 17.37
N ARG A 32 14.74 -1.43 17.41
CA ARG A 32 13.77 -1.06 18.46
C ARG A 32 12.63 -0.25 17.88
N TYR A 33 11.50 -0.21 18.57
CA TYR A 33 10.42 0.71 18.25
C TYR A 33 10.84 2.15 18.50
N GLY A 34 10.35 3.08 17.70
CA GLY A 34 10.62 4.50 17.88
C GLY A 34 10.32 5.35 16.65
N PRO A 35 10.65 6.65 16.71
CA PRO A 35 10.46 7.58 15.60
C PRO A 35 11.39 7.21 14.41
N PRO A 36 11.21 7.82 13.22
CA PRO A 36 12.03 7.53 12.04
C PRO A 36 13.54 7.56 12.24
N SER A 37 14.03 8.30 13.23
CA SER A 37 15.46 8.36 13.59
C SER A 37 16.05 7.03 14.11
N VAL A 38 15.21 6.03 14.45
CA VAL A 38 15.70 4.68 14.81
C VAL A 38 16.13 3.85 13.61
N LEU A 39 15.68 4.23 12.41
CA LEU A 39 16.04 3.58 11.17
C LEU A 39 17.44 4.01 10.74
N LYS A 40 18.26 3.04 10.40
CA LYS A 40 19.66 3.26 9.98
C LYS A 40 19.97 2.44 8.75
N SER A 41 20.67 3.01 7.79
CA SER A 41 21.30 2.26 6.70
C SER A 41 22.39 1.36 7.30
N SER A 42 22.36 0.08 6.98
CA SER A 42 23.29 -0.92 7.53
C SER A 42 23.48 -2.05 6.54
N GLU A 43 24.64 -2.68 6.59
CA GLU A 43 24.87 -3.95 5.92
C GLU A 43 24.30 -5.10 6.75
N VAL A 44 23.60 -6.00 6.07
CA VAL A 44 23.00 -7.23 6.62
C VAL A 44 23.29 -8.41 5.70
N GLY A 45 23.23 -9.61 6.22
CA GLY A 45 23.40 -10.82 5.39
C GLY A 45 22.33 -10.92 4.30
N LEU A 46 22.76 -11.27 3.09
CA LEU A 46 21.87 -11.55 1.97
C LEU A 46 20.94 -12.73 2.35
N PRO A 47 19.61 -12.59 2.27
CA PRO A 47 18.71 -13.67 2.60
C PRO A 47 18.74 -14.76 1.51
N LEU A 48 18.52 -16.00 1.91
CA LEU A 48 18.39 -17.13 0.98
C LEU A 48 16.90 -17.47 0.82
N PRO A 49 16.40 -17.67 -0.41
CA PRO A 49 15.01 -18.03 -0.63
C PRO A 49 14.71 -19.43 -0.08
N GLY A 50 13.62 -19.53 0.69
CA GLY A 50 13.03 -20.82 1.07
C GLY A 50 12.44 -21.56 -0.13
N ARG A 51 11.89 -22.76 0.08
CA ARG A 51 11.40 -23.62 -1.02
C ARG A 51 10.37 -22.95 -1.93
N GLY A 52 9.42 -22.21 -1.35
CA GLY A 52 8.37 -21.47 -2.07
C GLY A 52 8.64 -19.98 -2.26
N ASP A 53 9.84 -19.51 -1.92
CA ASP A 53 10.20 -18.09 -1.95
C ASP A 53 10.99 -17.71 -3.21
N VAL A 54 10.96 -16.45 -3.52
CA VAL A 54 11.72 -15.79 -4.58
C VAL A 54 12.63 -14.77 -3.94
N LEU A 55 13.90 -14.77 -4.28
CA LEU A 55 14.82 -13.67 -3.98
C LEU A 55 14.65 -12.61 -5.06
N VAL A 56 14.14 -11.46 -4.67
CA VAL A 56 13.96 -10.30 -5.55
C VAL A 56 15.09 -9.31 -5.28
N GLN A 57 15.81 -8.91 -6.34
CA GLN A 57 16.62 -7.70 -6.33
C GLN A 57 15.66 -6.52 -6.41
N VAL A 58 15.53 -5.78 -5.33
CA VAL A 58 14.55 -4.70 -5.20
C VAL A 58 15.05 -3.48 -5.97
N GLY A 59 14.26 -3.00 -6.91
CA GLY A 59 14.54 -1.74 -7.62
C GLY A 59 13.83 -0.56 -6.97
N ALA A 60 12.65 -0.82 -6.39
CA ALA A 60 11.88 0.17 -5.65
C ALA A 60 10.98 -0.50 -4.60
N ALA A 61 10.74 0.22 -3.51
CA ALA A 61 9.81 -0.16 -2.46
C ALA A 61 8.94 1.03 -2.09
N SER A 62 7.64 0.85 -1.81
CA SER A 62 6.83 1.98 -1.35
C SER A 62 6.53 1.91 0.14
N VAL A 63 6.39 3.08 0.74
CA VAL A 63 6.04 3.22 2.16
C VAL A 63 4.64 3.78 2.32
N HIS A 64 3.98 3.41 3.42
CA HIS A 64 2.63 3.82 3.76
C HIS A 64 2.46 4.01 5.29
N PRO A 65 1.35 4.60 5.77
CA PRO A 65 1.15 4.83 7.21
C PRO A 65 1.27 3.57 8.08
N GLY A 66 0.94 2.39 7.54
CA GLY A 66 1.10 1.12 8.25
C GLY A 66 2.55 0.80 8.59
N ASP A 67 3.51 1.11 7.70
CA ASP A 67 4.94 0.92 7.97
C ASP A 67 5.40 1.83 9.12
N TYR A 68 4.90 3.07 9.16
CA TYR A 68 5.16 3.98 10.27
C TYR A 68 4.60 3.45 11.59
N PHE A 69 3.36 2.90 11.61
CA PHE A 69 2.78 2.31 12.81
C PHE A 69 3.57 1.08 13.29
N VAL A 70 4.00 0.23 12.39
CA VAL A 70 4.85 -0.93 12.71
C VAL A 70 6.21 -0.47 13.24
N MET A 71 6.81 0.55 12.61
CA MET A 71 8.11 1.09 13.03
C MET A 71 8.04 1.72 14.43
N THR A 72 7.01 2.51 14.71
CA THR A 72 6.83 3.15 16.04
C THR A 72 6.31 2.19 17.10
N GLY A 73 5.65 1.11 16.68
CA GLY A 73 4.90 0.22 17.56
C GLY A 73 3.72 0.92 18.21
N GLU A 74 3.14 1.91 17.55
CA GLU A 74 1.94 2.64 17.98
C GLU A 74 0.85 2.55 16.90
N PRO A 75 -0.41 2.33 17.29
CA PRO A 75 -0.91 2.07 18.65
C PRO A 75 -0.35 0.77 19.25
N TYR A 76 -0.24 0.68 20.57
CA TYR A 76 0.45 -0.44 21.23
C TYR A 76 -0.13 -1.83 20.91
N VAL A 77 -1.38 -1.92 20.49
CA VAL A 77 -1.99 -3.17 20.03
C VAL A 77 -1.22 -3.78 18.83
N VAL A 78 -0.55 -2.95 18.03
CA VAL A 78 0.29 -3.40 16.89
C VAL A 78 1.43 -4.31 17.35
N ARG A 79 1.96 -4.08 18.55
CA ARG A 79 3.07 -4.87 19.13
C ARG A 79 2.68 -6.33 19.41
N LEU A 80 1.39 -6.62 19.62
CA LEU A 80 0.93 -8.00 19.81
C LEU A 80 1.17 -8.84 18.54
N VAL A 81 1.11 -8.22 17.37
CA VAL A 81 1.31 -8.88 16.08
C VAL A 81 2.77 -8.81 15.64
N PHE A 82 3.40 -7.63 15.75
CA PHE A 82 4.71 -7.35 15.18
C PHE A 82 5.88 -7.50 16.16
N GLY A 83 5.60 -7.85 17.44
CA GLY A 83 6.60 -8.11 18.48
C GLY A 83 6.42 -7.20 19.70
N LEU A 84 6.38 -7.78 20.89
CA LEU A 84 6.03 -7.05 22.13
C LEU A 84 7.06 -5.98 22.52
N ARG A 85 8.34 -6.30 22.47
CA ARG A 85 9.44 -5.44 22.96
C ARG A 85 10.23 -4.78 21.82
N ARG A 86 10.33 -5.42 20.70
CA ARG A 86 11.02 -4.97 19.48
C ARG A 86 10.32 -5.53 18.24
N PRO A 87 10.46 -4.90 17.07
CA PRO A 87 9.94 -5.45 15.83
C PRO A 87 10.51 -6.84 15.57
N ARG A 88 9.67 -7.79 15.10
CA ARG A 88 10.11 -9.14 14.70
C ARG A 88 11.02 -9.09 13.49
N HIS A 89 10.69 -8.22 12.53
CA HIS A 89 11.48 -7.96 11.34
C HIS A 89 12.21 -6.65 11.52
N GLY A 90 13.52 -6.68 11.36
CA GLY A 90 14.37 -5.50 11.54
C GLY A 90 14.38 -4.57 10.35
N ILE A 91 13.88 -5.00 9.19
CA ILE A 91 13.78 -4.20 7.97
C ILE A 91 12.29 -3.86 7.77
N PRO A 92 11.90 -2.57 7.70
CA PRO A 92 10.53 -2.17 7.41
C PRO A 92 10.23 -2.23 5.90
N GLY A 93 9.00 -1.84 5.55
CA GLY A 93 8.49 -1.83 4.19
C GLY A 93 7.73 -3.11 3.87
N ARG A 94 6.78 -2.95 2.97
CA ARG A 94 5.87 -4.02 2.59
C ARG A 94 5.77 -4.23 1.09
N ASP A 95 5.66 -3.15 0.36
CA ASP A 95 5.49 -3.15 -1.10
C ASP A 95 6.85 -3.12 -1.79
N LEU A 96 6.99 -3.82 -2.89
CA LEU A 96 8.21 -3.81 -3.70
C LEU A 96 7.91 -4.05 -5.18
N ALA A 97 8.85 -3.64 -6.01
CA ALA A 97 9.02 -4.10 -7.38
C ALA A 97 10.53 -4.25 -7.67
N GLY A 98 10.87 -5.17 -8.55
CA GLY A 98 12.25 -5.47 -8.88
C GLY A 98 12.38 -6.67 -9.81
N VAL A 99 13.56 -7.25 -9.84
CA VAL A 99 13.90 -8.37 -10.72
C VAL A 99 14.16 -9.62 -9.89
N VAL A 100 13.64 -10.75 -10.32
CA VAL A 100 13.91 -12.04 -9.72
C VAL A 100 15.40 -12.39 -9.87
N ALA A 101 16.11 -12.52 -8.74
CA ALA A 101 17.53 -12.89 -8.70
C ALA A 101 17.71 -14.41 -8.56
N ALA A 102 16.87 -15.06 -7.75
CA ALA A 102 16.88 -16.52 -7.55
C ALA A 102 15.49 -17.00 -7.10
N VAL A 103 15.22 -18.28 -7.29
CA VAL A 103 13.97 -18.91 -6.88
C VAL A 103 14.24 -20.14 -6.02
N GLY A 104 13.35 -20.43 -5.09
CA GLY A 104 13.35 -21.68 -4.30
C GLY A 104 12.89 -22.87 -5.13
N ASN A 105 13.20 -24.07 -4.66
CA ASN A 105 13.05 -25.32 -5.43
C ASN A 105 11.60 -25.63 -5.85
N ASP A 106 10.59 -25.12 -5.15
CA ASP A 106 9.18 -25.39 -5.44
C ASP A 106 8.55 -24.29 -6.32
N VAL A 107 9.29 -23.24 -6.67
CA VAL A 107 8.81 -22.14 -7.51
C VAL A 107 8.94 -22.54 -8.99
N THR A 108 7.81 -22.64 -9.67
CA THR A 108 7.74 -23.00 -11.11
C THR A 108 7.15 -21.89 -11.97
N THR A 109 6.57 -20.86 -11.36
CA THR A 109 5.83 -19.77 -12.05
C THR A 109 6.67 -18.54 -12.36
N LEU A 110 7.84 -18.43 -11.74
CA LEU A 110 8.77 -17.31 -11.89
C LEU A 110 10.19 -17.88 -12.10
N ARG A 111 11.04 -17.09 -12.75
CA ARG A 111 12.44 -17.43 -13.06
C ARG A 111 13.35 -16.21 -12.91
N PRO A 112 14.66 -16.40 -12.70
CA PRO A 112 15.62 -15.30 -12.68
C PRO A 112 15.51 -14.44 -13.95
N GLY A 113 15.51 -13.11 -13.77
CA GLY A 113 15.33 -12.13 -14.84
C GLY A 113 13.89 -11.62 -15.03
N ASP A 114 12.89 -12.27 -14.43
CA ASP A 114 11.51 -11.78 -14.50
C ASP A 114 11.35 -10.48 -13.67
N GLU A 115 10.71 -9.46 -14.25
CA GLU A 115 10.29 -8.25 -13.53
C GLU A 115 9.00 -8.51 -12.77
N VAL A 116 9.02 -8.27 -11.46
CA VAL A 116 7.91 -8.59 -10.57
C VAL A 116 7.58 -7.44 -9.61
N PHE A 117 6.32 -7.37 -9.20
CA PHE A 117 5.89 -6.51 -8.10
C PHE A 117 4.94 -7.25 -7.17
N GLY A 118 4.88 -6.80 -5.92
CA GLY A 118 4.03 -7.43 -4.92
C GLY A 118 4.32 -6.96 -3.52
N TRP A 119 4.05 -7.85 -2.55
CA TRP A 119 4.21 -7.49 -1.13
C TRP A 119 4.98 -8.57 -0.36
N SER A 120 5.70 -8.13 0.68
CA SER A 120 6.39 -8.99 1.63
C SER A 120 6.03 -8.63 3.07
N THR A 121 6.13 -9.59 3.97
CA THR A 121 6.07 -9.36 5.42
C THR A 121 7.45 -9.37 6.07
N ALA A 122 8.50 -9.70 5.31
CA ALA A 122 9.88 -9.79 5.81
C ALA A 122 10.67 -8.47 5.72
N GLY A 123 10.08 -7.43 5.10
CA GLY A 123 10.72 -6.12 4.87
C GLY A 123 11.19 -5.96 3.43
N THR A 124 11.05 -4.75 2.89
CA THR A 124 11.35 -4.44 1.48
C THR A 124 12.31 -3.25 1.29
N LEU A 125 12.63 -2.52 2.36
CA LEU A 125 13.60 -1.42 2.30
C LEU A 125 15.04 -1.96 2.39
N ALA A 126 15.44 -2.73 1.37
CA ALA A 126 16.73 -3.41 1.24
C ALA A 126 17.03 -3.72 -0.22
N GLU A 127 18.30 -3.94 -0.57
CA GLU A 127 18.72 -4.31 -1.93
C GLU A 127 18.12 -5.65 -2.41
N TYR A 128 17.83 -6.57 -1.47
CA TYR A 128 17.18 -7.84 -1.78
C TYR A 128 16.12 -8.18 -0.73
N ALA A 129 15.07 -8.85 -1.17
CA ALA A 129 14.01 -9.37 -0.29
C ALA A 129 13.61 -10.78 -0.70
N CYS A 130 13.45 -11.69 0.27
CA CYS A 130 12.78 -12.97 0.05
C CYS A 130 11.27 -12.79 0.17
N VAL A 131 10.55 -13.21 -0.85
CA VAL A 131 9.10 -13.02 -0.99
C VAL A 131 8.46 -14.34 -1.40
N PRO A 132 7.38 -14.81 -0.77
CA PRO A 132 6.63 -15.93 -1.28
C PRO A 132 6.19 -15.70 -2.74
N ALA A 133 6.38 -16.67 -3.61
CA ALA A 133 6.06 -16.56 -5.04
C ALA A 133 4.59 -16.15 -5.27
N ASP A 134 3.68 -16.59 -4.41
CA ASP A 134 2.25 -16.25 -4.47
C ASP A 134 1.95 -14.78 -4.14
N ASN A 135 2.90 -14.05 -3.60
CA ASN A 135 2.77 -12.63 -3.32
C ASN A 135 3.28 -11.74 -4.47
N LEU A 136 3.75 -12.34 -5.56
CA LEU A 136 4.35 -11.66 -6.69
C LEU A 136 3.54 -11.88 -7.97
N VAL A 137 3.50 -10.86 -8.82
CA VAL A 137 3.01 -10.94 -10.20
C VAL A 137 3.96 -10.16 -11.12
N SER A 138 3.93 -10.44 -12.43
CA SER A 138 4.75 -9.74 -13.40
C SER A 138 4.38 -8.26 -13.48
N VAL A 139 5.38 -7.40 -13.65
CA VAL A 139 5.18 -5.97 -13.89
C VAL A 139 4.55 -5.78 -15.28
N PRO A 140 3.43 -5.02 -15.40
CA PRO A 140 2.89 -4.62 -16.69
C PRO A 140 3.93 -3.86 -17.53
N ALA A 141 4.05 -4.16 -18.83
CA ALA A 141 5.07 -3.60 -19.70
C ALA A 141 5.01 -2.06 -19.87
N ASN A 142 3.88 -1.45 -19.53
CA ASN A 142 3.69 0.00 -19.56
C ASN A 142 4.03 0.71 -18.24
N LEU A 143 4.53 -0.01 -17.22
CA LEU A 143 4.90 0.56 -15.94
C LEU A 143 6.42 0.53 -15.72
N SER A 144 6.92 1.57 -15.07
CA SER A 144 8.25 1.54 -14.47
C SER A 144 8.26 0.72 -13.18
N VAL A 145 9.43 0.27 -12.74
CA VAL A 145 9.63 -0.39 -11.44
C VAL A 145 9.15 0.50 -10.28
N VAL A 146 9.35 1.82 -10.39
CA VAL A 146 8.92 2.80 -9.39
C VAL A 146 7.40 2.87 -9.30
N ASP A 147 6.72 2.91 -10.46
CA ASP A 147 5.25 2.89 -10.51
C ASP A 147 4.69 1.57 -9.97
N ALA A 148 5.27 0.45 -10.37
CA ALA A 148 4.84 -0.88 -9.94
C ALA A 148 4.97 -1.05 -8.41
N ALA A 149 6.06 -0.57 -7.79
CA ALA A 149 6.25 -0.61 -6.34
C ALA A 149 5.21 0.22 -5.58
N ALA A 150 4.61 1.23 -6.20
CA ALA A 150 3.59 2.08 -5.57
C ALA A 150 2.22 1.38 -5.42
N VAL A 151 1.99 0.27 -6.12
CA VAL A 151 0.66 -0.34 -6.27
C VAL A 151 0.21 -1.20 -5.09
N PRO A 152 0.96 -2.22 -4.60
CA PRO A 152 0.40 -3.38 -3.94
C PRO A 152 -0.56 -3.08 -2.80
N THR A 153 -0.08 -2.64 -1.65
CA THR A 153 -0.90 -2.48 -0.44
C THR A 153 -2.03 -1.46 -0.63
N SER A 154 -1.73 -0.31 -1.25
CA SER A 154 -2.72 0.78 -1.35
C SER A 154 -3.81 0.48 -2.37
N ALA A 155 -3.44 -0.05 -3.53
CA ALA A 155 -4.41 -0.40 -4.56
C ALA A 155 -5.25 -1.62 -4.19
N MET A 156 -4.65 -2.65 -3.53
CA MET A 156 -5.42 -3.78 -2.99
C MET A 156 -6.44 -3.32 -1.95
N ALA A 157 -6.08 -2.39 -1.06
CA ALA A 157 -7.01 -1.86 -0.08
C ALA A 157 -8.19 -1.13 -0.76
N ALA A 158 -7.92 -0.32 -1.78
CA ALA A 158 -8.95 0.35 -2.56
C ALA A 158 -9.84 -0.65 -3.32
N LEU A 159 -9.24 -1.63 -4.00
CA LEU A 159 -9.95 -2.65 -4.77
C LEU A 159 -10.87 -3.48 -3.87
N GLN A 160 -10.36 -4.00 -2.75
CA GLN A 160 -11.16 -4.79 -1.81
C GLN A 160 -12.30 -3.99 -1.19
N ALA A 161 -12.03 -2.72 -0.80
CA ALA A 161 -13.07 -1.84 -0.27
C ALA A 161 -14.22 -1.66 -1.25
N LEU A 162 -13.92 -1.39 -2.51
CA LEU A 162 -14.95 -1.11 -3.53
C LEU A 162 -15.60 -2.37 -4.08
N ARG A 163 -14.82 -3.43 -4.36
CA ARG A 163 -15.33 -4.67 -4.96
C ARG A 163 -15.97 -5.59 -3.94
N GLU A 164 -15.26 -5.92 -2.84
CA GLU A 164 -15.70 -6.96 -1.90
C GLU A 164 -16.62 -6.41 -0.80
N ILE A 165 -16.27 -5.24 -0.26
CA ILE A 165 -16.98 -4.68 0.89
C ILE A 165 -18.22 -3.88 0.48
N ALA A 166 -18.05 -2.93 -0.48
CA ALA A 166 -19.16 -2.12 -0.98
C ALA A 166 -19.96 -2.83 -2.08
N ASN A 167 -19.28 -3.65 -2.89
CA ASN A 167 -19.84 -4.25 -4.11
C ASN A 167 -20.38 -3.18 -5.08
N VAL A 168 -19.49 -2.20 -5.36
CA VAL A 168 -19.82 -1.05 -6.23
C VAL A 168 -20.33 -1.53 -7.60
N ARG A 169 -21.38 -0.88 -8.08
CA ARG A 169 -22.03 -1.14 -9.35
C ARG A 169 -22.04 0.11 -10.24
N PRO A 170 -22.10 -0.06 -11.57
CA PRO A 170 -22.25 1.08 -12.47
C PRO A 170 -23.45 1.97 -12.09
N GLY A 171 -23.26 3.28 -12.17
CA GLY A 171 -24.28 4.28 -11.85
C GLY A 171 -24.44 4.61 -10.37
N GLN A 172 -23.74 3.90 -9.45
CA GLN A 172 -23.75 4.27 -8.03
C GLN A 172 -22.88 5.52 -7.76
N THR A 173 -23.27 6.28 -6.73
CA THR A 173 -22.52 7.43 -6.25
C THR A 173 -21.53 7.01 -5.17
N VAL A 174 -20.24 7.29 -5.39
CA VAL A 174 -19.14 6.94 -4.47
C VAL A 174 -18.46 8.22 -4.00
N LEU A 175 -18.32 8.38 -2.68
CA LEU A 175 -17.49 9.43 -2.09
C LEU A 175 -16.22 8.82 -1.50
N VAL A 176 -15.07 9.44 -1.82
CA VAL A 176 -13.76 9.05 -1.30
C VAL A 176 -13.15 10.19 -0.52
N THR A 177 -13.01 10.07 0.81
CA THR A 177 -12.26 11.05 1.59
C THR A 177 -10.76 10.79 1.48
N GLY A 178 -9.94 11.86 1.56
CA GLY A 178 -8.50 11.73 1.32
C GLY A 178 -8.20 11.23 -0.09
N ALA A 179 -8.98 11.68 -1.07
CA ALA A 179 -8.92 11.23 -2.47
C ALA A 179 -7.56 11.42 -3.13
N SER A 180 -6.75 12.36 -2.65
CA SER A 180 -5.38 12.61 -3.12
C SER A 180 -4.31 11.75 -2.43
N GLY A 181 -4.66 10.95 -1.42
CA GLY A 181 -3.71 10.12 -0.67
C GLY A 181 -3.43 8.77 -1.33
N GLY A 182 -2.58 7.94 -0.69
CA GLY A 182 -2.14 6.66 -1.26
C GLY A 182 -3.29 5.71 -1.63
N VAL A 183 -4.22 5.44 -0.73
CA VAL A 183 -5.40 4.60 -1.02
C VAL A 183 -6.43 5.35 -1.84
N GLY A 184 -6.65 6.65 -1.52
CA GLY A 184 -7.67 7.47 -2.16
C GLY A 184 -7.47 7.65 -3.66
N SER A 185 -6.22 7.85 -4.10
CA SER A 185 -5.88 8.03 -5.51
C SER A 185 -6.20 6.78 -6.35
N PHE A 186 -5.99 5.59 -5.82
CA PHE A 186 -6.42 4.34 -6.45
C PHE A 186 -7.93 4.16 -6.36
N ALA A 187 -8.55 4.50 -5.22
CA ALA A 187 -9.98 4.31 -5.03
C ALA A 187 -10.82 5.15 -6.00
N VAL A 188 -10.43 6.40 -6.29
CA VAL A 188 -11.08 7.23 -7.30
C VAL A 188 -11.08 6.53 -8.65
N GLN A 189 -9.92 6.10 -9.12
CA GLN A 189 -9.74 5.48 -10.44
C GLN A 189 -10.45 4.12 -10.54
N ILE A 190 -10.34 3.27 -9.51
CA ILE A 190 -11.00 1.95 -9.48
C ILE A 190 -12.52 2.11 -9.44
N ALA A 191 -13.07 3.07 -8.68
CA ALA A 191 -14.50 3.34 -8.68
C ALA A 191 -14.99 3.82 -10.06
N LYS A 192 -14.19 4.65 -10.76
CA LYS A 192 -14.47 5.03 -12.15
C LYS A 192 -14.44 3.83 -13.10
N ALA A 193 -13.44 2.95 -12.98
CA ALA A 193 -13.36 1.72 -13.78
C ALA A 193 -14.57 0.79 -13.55
N PHE A 194 -15.20 0.86 -12.36
CA PHE A 194 -16.44 0.15 -12.05
C PHE A 194 -17.71 0.89 -12.51
N GLY A 195 -17.57 2.03 -13.21
CA GLY A 195 -18.70 2.80 -13.76
C GLY A 195 -19.45 3.64 -12.72
N ALA A 196 -18.83 3.95 -11.58
CA ALA A 196 -19.44 4.80 -10.57
C ALA A 196 -19.33 6.30 -10.91
N GLU A 197 -20.24 7.11 -10.36
CA GLU A 197 -20.09 8.56 -10.25
C GLU A 197 -19.27 8.86 -8.98
N VAL A 198 -18.08 9.44 -9.14
CA VAL A 198 -17.11 9.60 -8.06
C VAL A 198 -17.00 11.04 -7.58
N THR A 199 -17.16 11.25 -6.28
CA THR A 199 -16.84 12.50 -5.59
C THR A 199 -15.57 12.30 -4.75
N GLY A 200 -14.50 13.03 -5.06
CA GLY A 200 -13.27 13.03 -4.28
C GLY A 200 -13.24 14.18 -3.28
N VAL A 201 -12.88 13.93 -2.02
CA VAL A 201 -12.70 14.97 -0.99
C VAL A 201 -11.21 15.16 -0.73
N CYS A 202 -10.71 16.38 -0.91
CA CYS A 202 -9.30 16.73 -0.72
C CYS A 202 -9.15 18.18 -0.25
N SER A 203 -7.92 18.65 -0.05
CA SER A 203 -7.63 20.08 0.17
C SER A 203 -7.46 20.81 -1.14
N THR A 204 -7.59 22.16 -1.12
CA THR A 204 -7.46 23.07 -2.27
C THR A 204 -6.30 22.70 -3.19
N ARG A 205 -5.10 22.51 -2.66
CA ARG A 205 -3.88 22.20 -3.42
C ARG A 205 -3.92 20.88 -4.20
N ASN A 206 -4.89 20.01 -3.91
CA ASN A 206 -5.01 18.66 -4.48
C ASN A 206 -6.21 18.54 -5.43
N VAL A 207 -6.99 19.58 -5.64
CA VAL A 207 -8.21 19.55 -6.45
C VAL A 207 -7.91 19.10 -7.88
N ASP A 208 -6.88 19.68 -8.51
CA ASP A 208 -6.50 19.33 -9.89
C ASP A 208 -6.00 17.89 -10.00
N LEU A 209 -5.22 17.40 -9.02
CA LEU A 209 -4.81 15.99 -8.97
C LEU A 209 -6.04 15.08 -8.91
N VAL A 210 -6.99 15.36 -8.02
CA VAL A 210 -8.17 14.49 -7.85
C VAL A 210 -9.06 14.49 -9.10
N ARG A 211 -9.17 15.63 -9.80
CA ARG A 211 -9.82 15.71 -11.11
C ARG A 211 -9.10 14.87 -12.17
N SER A 212 -7.77 14.98 -12.25
CA SER A 212 -6.97 14.22 -13.21
C SER A 212 -7.03 12.71 -12.98
N LEU A 213 -7.32 12.26 -11.74
CA LEU A 213 -7.57 10.86 -11.41
C LEU A 213 -8.95 10.37 -11.86
N GLY A 214 -9.79 11.25 -12.45
CA GLY A 214 -11.07 10.91 -13.01
C GLY A 214 -12.28 11.13 -12.06
N ALA A 215 -12.14 11.86 -10.95
CA ALA A 215 -13.28 12.24 -10.12
C ALA A 215 -14.24 13.14 -10.90
N ASP A 216 -15.54 12.80 -10.91
CA ASP A 216 -16.58 13.63 -11.55
C ASP A 216 -16.82 14.91 -10.77
N HIS A 217 -16.70 14.82 -9.44
CA HIS A 217 -16.85 15.96 -8.53
C HIS A 217 -15.70 15.99 -7.52
N VAL A 218 -15.28 17.19 -7.16
CA VAL A 218 -14.28 17.38 -6.10
C VAL A 218 -14.84 18.33 -5.06
N VAL A 219 -14.78 17.90 -3.81
CA VAL A 219 -15.11 18.72 -2.63
C VAL A 219 -13.81 19.14 -1.95
N ASP A 220 -13.56 20.43 -1.90
CA ASP A 220 -12.50 21.01 -1.10
C ASP A 220 -12.97 21.12 0.35
N TYR A 221 -12.41 20.30 1.25
CA TYR A 221 -12.82 20.27 2.65
C TYR A 221 -12.40 21.53 3.43
N THR A 222 -11.54 22.38 2.86
CA THR A 222 -11.13 23.64 3.48
C THR A 222 -12.20 24.72 3.30
N GLU A 223 -13.10 24.56 2.32
CA GLU A 223 -14.16 25.47 1.99
C GLU A 223 -15.55 24.90 2.28
N THR A 224 -15.73 23.60 2.06
CA THR A 224 -17.05 22.94 2.12
C THR A 224 -17.02 21.65 2.91
N ASP A 225 -17.90 21.51 3.89
CA ASP A 225 -18.14 20.24 4.58
C ASP A 225 -19.11 19.38 3.76
N PHE A 226 -18.61 18.26 3.21
CA PHE A 226 -19.41 17.31 2.45
C PHE A 226 -20.60 16.74 3.23
N THR A 227 -20.53 16.71 4.57
CA THR A 227 -21.61 16.17 5.43
C THR A 227 -22.78 17.13 5.60
N GLY A 228 -22.58 18.41 5.27
CA GLY A 228 -23.59 19.47 5.32
C GLY A 228 -24.38 19.65 4.02
N THR A 229 -24.02 18.94 2.94
CA THR A 229 -24.70 19.03 1.64
C THR A 229 -25.95 18.12 1.58
N GLU A 230 -26.84 18.41 0.62
CA GLU A 230 -28.01 17.56 0.35
C GLU A 230 -27.64 16.28 -0.44
N LYS A 231 -26.47 16.25 -1.10
CA LYS A 231 -26.01 15.08 -1.87
C LYS A 231 -25.86 13.87 -0.96
N ARG A 232 -26.32 12.73 -1.42
CA ARG A 232 -26.23 11.43 -0.73
C ARG A 232 -25.46 10.45 -1.58
N TYR A 233 -24.73 9.55 -0.91
CA TYR A 233 -23.82 8.61 -1.53
C TYR A 233 -24.21 7.18 -1.21
N ASP A 234 -24.14 6.31 -2.22
CA ASP A 234 -24.36 4.87 -2.04
C ASP A 234 -23.19 4.22 -1.31
N VAL A 235 -21.99 4.74 -1.53
CA VAL A 235 -20.78 4.28 -0.88
C VAL A 235 -19.93 5.47 -0.40
N ILE A 236 -19.46 5.41 0.82
CA ILE A 236 -18.44 6.32 1.35
C ILE A 236 -17.23 5.50 1.78
N LEU A 237 -16.09 5.69 1.10
CA LEU A 237 -14.79 5.20 1.56
C LEU A 237 -14.10 6.31 2.35
N ASP A 238 -14.08 6.17 3.67
CA ASP A 238 -13.57 7.19 4.58
C ASP A 238 -12.12 6.87 5.02
N ASN A 239 -11.15 7.38 4.26
CA ASN A 239 -9.72 7.19 4.53
C ASN A 239 -9.16 8.17 5.57
N VAL A 240 -9.90 9.20 5.96
CA VAL A 240 -9.41 10.26 6.86
C VAL A 240 -10.08 10.22 8.22
N GLU A 241 -11.39 9.91 8.23
CA GLU A 241 -12.22 9.85 9.43
C GLU A 241 -12.18 11.14 10.27
N ALA A 242 -12.12 12.30 9.59
CA ALA A 242 -12.07 13.60 10.25
C ALA A 242 -13.42 14.02 10.83
N GLN A 243 -14.52 13.58 10.19
CA GLN A 243 -15.88 13.97 10.57
C GLN A 243 -16.51 13.00 11.59
N PRO A 244 -17.43 13.46 12.46
CA PRO A 244 -18.19 12.58 13.35
C PRO A 244 -18.96 11.51 12.56
N LEU A 245 -18.96 10.27 13.03
CA LEU A 245 -19.63 9.15 12.39
C LEU A 245 -21.11 9.44 12.06
N ALA A 246 -21.82 10.15 12.95
CA ALA A 246 -23.21 10.54 12.73
C ALA A 246 -23.38 11.51 11.55
N ALA A 247 -22.41 12.43 11.34
CA ALA A 247 -22.43 13.35 10.22
C ALA A 247 -22.18 12.63 8.91
N VAL A 248 -21.14 11.77 8.85
CA VAL A 248 -20.83 10.96 7.65
C VAL A 248 -22.02 10.06 7.28
N ARG A 249 -22.70 9.47 8.26
CA ARG A 249 -23.89 8.66 8.01
C ARG A 249 -25.05 9.43 7.38
N ARG A 250 -25.23 10.72 7.71
CA ARG A 250 -26.27 11.55 7.07
C ARG A 250 -25.98 11.78 5.58
N ALA A 251 -24.72 11.73 5.16
CA ALA A 251 -24.33 11.83 3.76
C ALA A 251 -24.55 10.51 2.97
N LEU A 252 -24.88 9.39 3.64
CA LEU A 252 -25.26 8.14 2.95
C LEU A 252 -26.70 8.14 2.50
N THR A 253 -26.99 7.38 1.43
CA THR A 253 -28.33 6.94 1.09
C THR A 253 -28.91 6.04 2.21
N PRO A 254 -30.23 5.82 2.26
CA PRO A 254 -30.84 5.01 3.32
C PRO A 254 -30.29 3.57 3.45
N THR A 255 -29.75 3.01 2.37
CA THR A 255 -29.16 1.64 2.29
C THR A 255 -27.66 1.68 1.98
N GLY A 256 -27.04 2.85 2.02
CA GLY A 256 -25.65 3.08 1.65
C GLY A 256 -24.65 2.37 2.55
N THR A 257 -23.44 2.25 2.05
CA THR A 257 -22.31 1.58 2.73
C THR A 257 -21.23 2.59 3.13
N LEU A 258 -20.86 2.63 4.39
CA LEU A 258 -19.68 3.35 4.89
C LEU A 258 -18.55 2.37 5.19
N ILE A 259 -17.38 2.67 4.68
CA ILE A 259 -16.15 1.90 4.90
C ILE A 259 -15.12 2.80 5.60
N PRO A 260 -15.01 2.75 6.94
CA PRO A 260 -13.93 3.42 7.67
C PRO A 260 -12.59 2.74 7.38
N ASN A 261 -11.56 3.50 6.99
CA ASN A 261 -10.27 2.97 6.55
C ASN A 261 -9.05 3.80 7.01
N SER A 262 -9.18 4.72 7.99
CA SER A 262 -8.06 5.59 8.34
C SER A 262 -7.04 4.98 9.29
N GLY A 263 -7.42 4.00 10.06
CA GLY A 263 -6.60 3.47 11.16
C GLY A 263 -6.35 4.46 12.31
N ARG A 264 -6.93 5.67 12.27
CA ARG A 264 -6.78 6.68 13.32
C ARG A 264 -7.45 6.25 14.61
N GLY A 265 -6.84 6.61 15.75
CA GLY A 265 -7.39 6.27 17.06
C GLY A 265 -6.43 6.58 18.19
N GLY A 266 -6.80 6.18 19.42
CA GLY A 266 -5.98 6.40 20.60
C GLY A 266 -4.69 5.56 20.59
N ARG A 267 -3.68 6.02 21.34
CA ARG A 267 -2.33 5.39 21.43
C ARG A 267 -2.34 3.94 21.88
N TRP A 268 -3.36 3.52 22.63
CA TRP A 268 -3.48 2.15 23.16
C TRP A 268 -4.15 1.19 22.19
N LEU A 269 -5.34 1.54 21.72
CA LEU A 269 -6.24 0.66 20.98
C LEU A 269 -6.42 1.06 19.51
N GLY A 270 -5.86 2.19 19.08
CA GLY A 270 -6.03 2.67 17.73
C GLY A 270 -7.52 2.81 17.34
N PRO A 271 -7.92 2.29 16.17
CA PRO A 271 -9.27 2.45 15.64
C PRO A 271 -10.32 1.54 16.29
N LEU A 272 -9.95 0.63 17.22
CA LEU A 272 -10.86 -0.40 17.76
C LEU A 272 -12.15 0.17 18.32
N GLY A 273 -12.11 1.30 19.06
CA GLY A 273 -13.31 1.92 19.63
C GLY A 273 -14.30 2.37 18.54
N ARG A 274 -13.80 2.91 17.43
CA ARG A 274 -14.63 3.36 16.29
C ARG A 274 -15.16 2.17 15.50
N ILE A 275 -14.37 1.12 15.34
CA ILE A 275 -14.76 -0.15 14.70
C ILE A 275 -15.92 -0.79 15.46
N VAL A 276 -15.81 -0.92 16.81
CA VAL A 276 -16.87 -1.48 17.66
C VAL A 276 -18.13 -0.63 17.57
N LYS A 277 -18.01 0.69 17.68
CA LYS A 277 -19.15 1.61 17.56
C LYS A 277 -19.84 1.50 16.19
N ALA A 278 -19.08 1.43 15.11
CA ALA A 278 -19.61 1.25 13.76
C ALA A 278 -20.37 -0.09 13.64
N ARG A 279 -19.81 -1.17 14.18
CA ARG A 279 -20.41 -2.52 14.13
C ARG A 279 -21.71 -2.60 14.93
N VAL A 280 -21.76 -2.02 16.11
CA VAL A 280 -22.98 -1.94 16.95
C VAL A 280 -24.06 -1.13 16.24
N LEU A 281 -23.73 0.06 15.72
CA LEU A 281 -24.69 0.91 15.02
C LEU A 281 -25.22 0.26 13.74
N SER A 282 -24.43 -0.57 13.05
CA SER A 282 -24.86 -1.25 11.83
C SER A 282 -26.06 -2.18 12.06
N GLY A 283 -26.20 -2.76 13.28
CA GLY A 283 -27.33 -3.62 13.65
C GLY A 283 -28.66 -2.90 13.80
N PHE A 284 -28.65 -1.58 13.98
CA PHE A 284 -29.84 -0.75 14.23
C PHE A 284 -30.26 0.13 13.06
N THR A 285 -29.61 -0.01 11.90
CA THR A 285 -29.87 0.84 10.73
C THR A 285 -29.90 0.00 9.45
N ARG A 286 -30.57 0.51 8.40
CA ARG A 286 -30.49 -0.09 7.05
C ARG A 286 -29.15 0.22 6.35
N GLN A 287 -28.39 1.20 6.83
CA GLN A 287 -27.06 1.51 6.35
C GLN A 287 -26.05 0.46 6.81
N ARG A 288 -25.10 0.13 5.94
CA ARG A 288 -24.04 -0.86 6.22
C ARG A 288 -22.76 -0.15 6.62
N LEU A 289 -22.35 -0.31 7.88
CA LEU A 289 -21.08 0.22 8.39
C LEU A 289 -20.08 -0.94 8.46
N LYS A 290 -19.15 -0.99 7.50
CA LYS A 290 -18.26 -2.14 7.28
C LYS A 290 -16.79 -1.74 7.40
N PRO A 291 -16.25 -1.62 8.64
CA PRO A 291 -14.80 -1.54 8.80
C PRO A 291 -14.16 -2.83 8.28
N PHE A 292 -13.02 -2.69 7.58
CA PHE A 292 -12.31 -3.84 7.06
C PHE A 292 -10.79 -3.67 7.24
N THR A 293 -10.07 -4.76 7.09
CA THR A 293 -8.61 -4.77 7.00
C THR A 293 -8.25 -5.45 5.70
N SER A 294 -7.49 -4.76 4.87
CA SER A 294 -6.99 -5.32 3.62
C SER A 294 -6.00 -6.45 3.88
N VAL A 295 -6.13 -7.51 3.12
CA VAL A 295 -5.20 -8.65 3.13
C VAL A 295 -4.58 -8.83 1.76
N GLY A 296 -3.30 -9.21 1.71
CA GLY A 296 -2.63 -9.51 0.45
C GLY A 296 -3.27 -10.72 -0.22
N LYS A 297 -3.65 -10.57 -1.50
CA LYS A 297 -4.19 -11.63 -2.34
C LYS A 297 -3.60 -11.52 -3.74
N ARG A 298 -3.00 -12.62 -4.24
CA ARG A 298 -2.44 -12.66 -5.59
C ARG A 298 -3.48 -12.31 -6.66
N GLN A 299 -4.72 -12.79 -6.51
CA GLN A 299 -5.81 -12.50 -7.44
C GLN A 299 -6.14 -11.00 -7.53
N ASP A 300 -5.98 -10.26 -6.44
CA ASP A 300 -6.18 -8.81 -6.44
C ASP A 300 -5.07 -8.09 -7.22
N LEU A 301 -3.81 -8.55 -7.05
CA LEU A 301 -2.70 -8.01 -7.85
C LEU A 301 -2.88 -8.30 -9.34
N LEU A 302 -3.36 -9.48 -9.72
CA LEU A 302 -3.65 -9.80 -11.13
C LEU A 302 -4.73 -8.88 -11.69
N THR A 303 -5.83 -8.67 -10.94
CA THR A 303 -6.89 -7.72 -11.34
C THR A 303 -6.34 -6.29 -11.47
N LEU A 304 -5.46 -5.88 -10.56
CA LEU A 304 -4.82 -4.57 -10.61
C LEU A 304 -3.85 -4.47 -11.81
N ALA A 305 -3.10 -5.53 -12.12
CA ALA A 305 -2.23 -5.58 -13.29
C ALA A 305 -3.03 -5.38 -14.59
N ASP A 306 -4.24 -5.96 -14.70
CA ASP A 306 -5.12 -5.75 -15.84
C ASP A 306 -5.59 -4.30 -15.95
N LEU A 307 -6.01 -3.69 -14.82
CA LEU A 307 -6.42 -2.28 -14.77
C LEU A 307 -5.28 -1.30 -15.10
N LEU A 308 -4.06 -1.64 -14.68
CA LEU A 308 -2.85 -0.87 -14.97
C LEU A 308 -2.44 -1.01 -16.44
N THR A 309 -2.49 -2.23 -16.98
CA THR A 309 -2.19 -2.51 -18.39
C THR A 309 -3.13 -1.77 -19.33
N SER A 310 -4.43 -1.72 -18.97
CA SER A 310 -5.44 -0.99 -19.76
C SER A 310 -5.40 0.53 -19.58
N GLY A 311 -4.56 1.05 -18.67
CA GLY A 311 -4.49 2.47 -18.36
C GLY A 311 -5.68 3.03 -17.58
N GLN A 312 -6.61 2.16 -17.12
CA GLN A 312 -7.74 2.59 -16.27
C GLN A 312 -7.31 3.02 -14.88
N VAL A 313 -6.15 2.53 -14.43
CA VAL A 313 -5.51 2.91 -13.17
C VAL A 313 -4.05 3.28 -13.44
N THR A 314 -3.61 4.40 -12.89
CA THR A 314 -2.23 4.87 -12.95
C THR A 314 -1.77 5.27 -11.55
N PRO A 315 -0.61 4.81 -11.08
CA PRO A 315 -0.08 5.21 -9.78
C PRO A 315 0.22 6.71 -9.74
N ALA A 316 -0.29 7.41 -8.72
CA ALA A 316 0.10 8.78 -8.43
C ALA A 316 1.26 8.76 -7.42
N ILE A 317 2.45 9.19 -7.86
CA ILE A 317 3.65 9.25 -7.01
C ILE A 317 3.88 10.70 -6.60
N ASP A 318 3.98 10.94 -5.30
CA ASP A 318 4.24 12.25 -4.73
C ASP A 318 5.75 12.54 -4.70
N ARG A 319 6.51 11.59 -4.16
CA ARG A 319 7.97 11.72 -3.99
C ARG A 319 8.68 10.38 -4.06
N THR A 320 9.95 10.46 -4.47
CA THR A 320 10.92 9.37 -4.36
C THR A 320 12.05 9.76 -3.42
N TYR A 321 12.58 8.77 -2.71
CA TYR A 321 13.74 8.90 -1.82
C TYR A 321 14.72 7.76 -2.12
N PRO A 322 16.03 7.97 -2.04
CA PRO A 322 16.99 6.86 -2.07
C PRO A 322 16.89 6.03 -0.77
N LEU A 323 17.38 4.78 -0.79
CA LEU A 323 17.34 3.87 0.37
C LEU A 323 17.93 4.49 1.63
N ASP A 324 19.03 5.24 1.51
CA ASP A 324 19.69 5.89 2.64
C ASP A 324 18.83 6.97 3.30
N GLU A 325 17.84 7.49 2.59
CA GLU A 325 16.85 8.46 3.07
C GLU A 325 15.51 7.84 3.47
N ALA A 326 15.43 6.51 3.62
CA ALA A 326 14.17 5.82 3.99
C ALA A 326 13.54 6.36 5.30
N ALA A 327 14.36 6.86 6.23
CA ALA A 327 13.88 7.53 7.45
C ALA A 327 13.12 8.83 7.14
N ASP A 328 13.55 9.58 6.12
CA ASP A 328 12.89 10.82 5.69
C ASP A 328 11.59 10.53 4.94
N ALA A 329 11.57 9.46 4.13
CA ALA A 329 10.36 8.97 3.50
C ALA A 329 9.28 8.64 4.55
N LEU A 330 9.64 7.93 5.63
CA LEU A 330 8.70 7.61 6.72
C LEU A 330 8.32 8.84 7.55
N ARG A 331 9.21 9.80 7.73
CA ARG A 331 8.90 11.09 8.37
C ARG A 331 7.90 11.89 7.55
N TYR A 332 8.06 11.89 6.23
CA TYR A 332 7.14 12.55 5.31
C TYR A 332 5.74 11.91 5.34
N ILE A 333 5.65 10.58 5.35
CA ILE A 333 4.39 9.85 5.55
C ILE A 333 3.73 10.22 6.88
N ALA A 334 4.49 10.31 7.96
CA ALA A 334 3.98 10.65 9.30
C ALA A 334 3.35 12.05 9.36
N ALA A 335 3.82 12.99 8.54
CA ALA A 335 3.23 14.33 8.44
C ALA A 335 1.80 14.33 7.86
N GLY A 336 1.38 13.25 7.17
CA GLY A 336 -0.01 13.03 6.76
C GLY A 336 -0.49 13.87 5.58
N HIS A 337 0.41 14.42 4.77
CA HIS A 337 0.08 15.35 3.68
C HIS A 337 0.53 14.86 2.30
N THR A 338 0.63 13.56 2.11
CA THR A 338 1.07 12.96 0.84
C THR A 338 0.04 13.13 -0.28
N ARG A 339 0.55 13.33 -1.51
CA ARG A 339 -0.22 13.46 -2.75
C ARG A 339 -0.07 12.20 -3.61
N GLY A 340 -0.58 11.08 -3.13
CA GLY A 340 -0.35 9.76 -3.72
C GLY A 340 0.60 8.94 -2.88
N LYS A 341 1.52 8.23 -3.55
CA LYS A 341 2.46 7.29 -2.97
C LYS A 341 3.85 7.90 -2.78
N VAL A 342 4.53 7.43 -1.76
CA VAL A 342 5.95 7.71 -1.51
C VAL A 342 6.74 6.44 -1.79
N VAL A 343 7.77 6.54 -2.64
CA VAL A 343 8.56 5.40 -3.09
C VAL A 343 10.02 5.60 -2.67
N VAL A 344 10.65 4.52 -2.25
CA VAL A 344 12.09 4.45 -1.98
C VAL A 344 12.73 3.68 -3.12
N THR A 345 13.68 4.30 -3.81
CA THR A 345 14.50 3.67 -4.86
C THR A 345 15.74 3.02 -4.23
N ILE A 346 16.16 1.88 -4.78
CA ILE A 346 17.19 1.03 -4.17
C ILE A 346 18.34 0.79 -5.15
#